data_cbf9e63705f91b246a69d20b3bc01c83
#
_entry.id   cbf9e63705f91b246a69d20b3bc01c83
#
_cell.length_a   1.000
_cell.length_b   1.000
_cell.length_c   1.000
_cell.angle_alpha   90.00
_cell.angle_beta   90.00
_cell.angle_gamma   90.00
#
_symmetry.space_group_name_H-M   'P 1'
#
loop_
_entity.id
_entity.type
_entity.pdbx_description
1 polymer ?
#
loop_
_entity_poly.entity_id
_entity_poly.type
_entity_poly.pdbx_seq_one_letter_code
_entity_poly.pdbx_strand_id
1 'polypeptide(L)'
;MTQAPPAATPTSGTPSATTDKAVWLALVVALVALLQAGTPPRVVVLAAIVIAATLAYSLRWRLSAGAIVVLLLVGLALRIAPPTGYSDVLAVTEAAAREMLAGGNPYGQGYEASLPPGAPFAYGPLALVWYLPSLADPGRMELLASMVVLGLLGLRGRPLGLAIYAATPAFVVAAGDGSNDTTAGLLILVALLAAVRLPLLGAVLLALAVAFKPYALAWLPGLVGFSGVGPLLAFLASSAVLWLPALMAWGPGSMLWSLREADALHTRPYYSLAYGLGVGDEVPRTAWNALRIGAGVALAWLNLMFVRSAAGLIIGGSLVFAATLFLGWWGTFAYLSAVAPVICWHIDDWLGLGGRIVWPGDPVRRVTTWADLSIPVRGKVMGAAPTPR
;
A
#
# COMPACT_ATOMS: atom_id res chain seq x y z
N MET A 1 65.15 -4.70 -1.91
CA MET A 1 64.17 -4.54 -0.79
C MET A 1 63.18 -3.47 -1.25
N THR A 2 62.07 -3.90 -1.77
CA THR A 2 60.93 -3.01 -2.19
C THR A 2 59.96 -2.88 -1.05
N GLN A 3 59.84 -1.66 -0.50
CA GLN A 3 58.88 -1.38 0.56
C GLN A 3 57.44 -1.47 -0.01
N ALA A 4 56.58 -2.25 0.66
CA ALA A 4 55.17 -2.31 0.38
C ALA A 4 54.51 -0.98 0.74
N PRO A 5 53.49 -0.49 -0.07
CA PRO A 5 52.81 0.73 0.24
C PRO A 5 51.98 0.61 1.53
N PRO A 6 51.84 1.68 2.31
CA PRO A 6 51.09 1.65 3.57
C PRO A 6 49.58 1.36 3.28
N ALA A 7 49.04 0.47 4.10
CA ALA A 7 47.61 0.12 4.04
C ALA A 7 46.74 1.36 4.27
N ALA A 8 45.81 1.62 3.33
CA ALA A 8 44.88 2.71 3.45
C ALA A 8 44.01 2.54 4.70
N THR A 9 44.03 3.50 5.58
CA THR A 9 43.19 3.61 6.77
C THR A 9 41.70 3.70 6.30
N PRO A 10 40.80 2.85 6.84
CA PRO A 10 39.37 3.00 6.49
C PRO A 10 38.87 4.34 7.00
N THR A 11 38.52 5.22 6.09
CA THR A 11 37.82 6.48 6.39
C THR A 11 36.46 6.09 6.99
N SER A 12 36.29 6.38 8.28
CA SER A 12 34.98 6.33 8.94
C SER A 12 34.07 7.35 8.25
N GLY A 13 33.22 6.84 7.32
CA GLY A 13 32.25 7.66 6.63
C GLY A 13 31.30 8.26 7.65
N THR A 14 31.37 9.56 7.86
CA THR A 14 30.36 10.34 8.57
C THR A 14 29.01 10.12 7.90
N PRO A 15 27.94 9.81 8.66
CA PRO A 15 26.60 9.67 8.08
C PRO A 15 26.24 10.92 7.30
N SER A 16 25.80 10.76 6.07
CA SER A 16 25.50 11.91 5.20
C SER A 16 24.30 12.70 5.73
N ALA A 17 24.34 14.02 5.63
CA ALA A 17 23.25 14.93 6.04
C ALA A 17 21.89 14.64 5.37
N THR A 18 21.88 13.84 4.29
CA THR A 18 20.66 13.36 3.62
C THR A 18 19.95 12.30 4.43
N THR A 19 20.68 11.44 5.17
CA THR A 19 20.11 10.40 6.02
C THR A 19 19.33 11.02 7.18
N ASP A 20 19.83 12.11 7.77
CA ASP A 20 19.16 12.76 8.88
C ASP A 20 17.81 13.38 8.50
N LYS A 21 17.72 14.03 7.32
CA LYS A 21 16.48 14.63 6.83
C LYS A 21 15.39 13.58 6.54
N ALA A 22 15.77 12.45 5.97
CA ALA A 22 14.85 11.37 5.66
C ALA A 22 14.33 10.69 6.94
N VAL A 23 15.17 10.56 7.96
CA VAL A 23 14.79 10.05 9.28
C VAL A 23 13.77 10.97 9.95
N TRP A 24 14.00 12.28 9.95
CA TRP A 24 13.05 13.25 10.50
C TRP A 24 11.71 13.21 9.74
N LEU A 25 11.73 13.10 8.42
CA LEU A 25 10.52 13.00 7.61
C LEU A 25 9.73 11.73 7.98
N ALA A 26 10.40 10.58 8.12
CA ALA A 26 9.75 9.33 8.53
C ALA A 26 9.13 9.43 9.92
N LEU A 27 9.82 10.07 10.87
CA LEU A 27 9.29 10.32 12.22
C LEU A 27 8.08 11.25 12.20
N VAL A 28 8.12 12.31 11.39
CA VAL A 28 6.99 13.24 11.24
C VAL A 28 5.79 12.54 10.61
N VAL A 29 5.99 11.74 9.55
CA VAL A 29 4.91 10.97 8.92
C VAL A 29 4.32 9.96 9.89
N ALA A 30 5.16 9.23 10.63
CA ALA A 30 4.70 8.29 11.65
C ALA A 30 3.93 9.00 12.77
N LEU A 31 4.42 10.15 13.25
CA LEU A 31 3.76 10.95 14.27
C LEU A 31 2.40 11.49 13.80
N VAL A 32 2.32 12.01 12.58
CA VAL A 32 1.07 12.50 11.98
C VAL A 32 0.06 11.34 11.86
N ALA A 33 0.47 10.18 11.39
CA ALA A 33 -0.37 8.98 11.31
C ALA A 33 -0.85 8.53 12.70
N LEU A 34 0.00 8.65 13.72
CA LEU A 34 -0.32 8.34 15.11
C LEU A 34 -1.37 9.28 15.72
N LEU A 35 -1.28 10.58 15.45
CA LEU A 35 -2.15 11.59 16.06
C LEU A 35 -3.58 11.57 15.52
N GLN A 36 -3.79 11.04 14.31
CA GLN A 36 -5.09 11.14 13.64
C GLN A 36 -6.02 9.94 13.86
N ALA A 37 -5.57 8.88 14.53
CA ALA A 37 -6.32 7.63 14.62
C ALA A 37 -7.30 7.55 15.81
N GLY A 38 -7.59 8.63 16.52
CA GLY A 38 -8.45 8.62 17.71
C GLY A 38 -7.97 7.67 18.83
N THR A 39 -6.70 7.31 18.79
CA THR A 39 -6.08 6.26 19.62
C THR A 39 -5.80 6.79 21.03
N PRO A 40 -5.98 5.98 22.07
CA PRO A 40 -5.64 6.39 23.43
C PRO A 40 -4.19 6.89 23.53
N PRO A 41 -3.93 8.01 24.22
CA PRO A 41 -2.59 8.62 24.28
C PRO A 41 -1.48 7.65 24.70
N ARG A 42 -1.77 6.73 25.62
CA ARG A 42 -0.82 5.69 26.07
C ARG A 42 -0.34 4.77 24.96
N VAL A 43 -1.23 4.43 24.01
CA VAL A 43 -0.89 3.57 22.86
C VAL A 43 -0.06 4.35 21.85
N VAL A 44 -0.39 5.63 21.62
CA VAL A 44 0.39 6.54 20.78
C VAL A 44 1.81 6.69 21.30
N VAL A 45 1.98 6.91 22.60
CA VAL A 45 3.29 7.05 23.24
C VAL A 45 4.08 5.75 23.12
N LEU A 46 3.46 4.59 23.39
CA LEU A 46 4.14 3.29 23.26
C LEU A 46 4.60 3.04 21.81
N ALA A 47 3.74 3.30 20.83
CA ALA A 47 4.09 3.14 19.43
C ALA A 47 5.23 4.09 19.01
N ALA A 48 5.18 5.35 19.45
CA ALA A 48 6.25 6.31 19.20
C ALA A 48 7.59 5.86 19.81
N ILE A 49 7.57 5.33 21.04
CA ILE A 49 8.76 4.77 21.70
C ILE A 49 9.31 3.59 20.90
N VAL A 50 8.47 2.64 20.49
CA VAL A 50 8.90 1.46 19.72
C VAL A 50 9.53 1.88 18.39
N ILE A 51 8.88 2.81 17.66
CA ILE A 51 9.40 3.31 16.38
C ILE A 51 10.72 4.06 16.59
N ALA A 52 10.77 4.97 17.55
CA ALA A 52 11.97 5.77 17.85
C ALA A 52 13.14 4.88 18.33
N ALA A 53 12.86 3.92 19.21
CA ALA A 53 13.87 2.97 19.68
C ALA A 53 14.40 2.10 18.53
N THR A 54 13.51 1.60 17.66
CA THR A 54 13.91 0.80 16.49
C THR A 54 14.76 1.63 15.54
N LEU A 55 14.37 2.89 15.30
CA LEU A 55 15.13 3.80 14.45
C LEU A 55 16.51 4.09 15.04
N ALA A 56 16.57 4.50 16.30
CA ALA A 56 17.83 4.79 16.98
C ALA A 56 18.77 3.58 16.99
N TYR A 57 18.21 2.39 17.21
CA TYR A 57 18.97 1.15 17.16
C TYR A 57 19.47 0.85 15.75
N SER A 58 18.61 0.99 14.73
CA SER A 58 18.94 0.73 13.32
C SER A 58 20.04 1.65 12.77
N LEU A 59 20.16 2.86 13.31
CA LEU A 59 21.20 3.82 12.95
C LEU A 59 22.57 3.47 13.53
N ARG A 60 22.61 2.77 14.65
CA ARG A 60 23.87 2.47 15.37
C ARG A 60 24.31 1.02 15.28
N TRP A 61 23.37 0.08 15.22
CA TRP A 61 23.66 -1.36 15.30
C TRP A 61 22.83 -2.14 14.28
N ARG A 62 23.34 -3.31 13.90
CA ARG A 62 22.57 -4.29 13.14
C ARG A 62 21.58 -4.97 14.09
N LEU A 63 20.29 -4.94 13.74
CA LEU A 63 19.28 -5.63 14.52
C LEU A 63 19.49 -7.15 14.46
N SER A 64 19.41 -7.79 15.61
CA SER A 64 19.42 -9.25 15.72
C SER A 64 18.10 -9.85 15.26
N ALA A 65 18.10 -11.12 14.86
CA ALA A 65 16.89 -11.88 14.58
C ALA A 65 15.89 -11.83 15.75
N GLY A 66 16.40 -11.80 17.00
CA GLY A 66 15.57 -11.65 18.19
C GLY A 66 14.75 -10.36 18.23
N ALA A 67 15.34 -9.24 17.79
CA ALA A 67 14.59 -7.97 17.72
C ALA A 67 13.44 -8.01 16.70
N ILE A 68 13.63 -8.69 15.56
CA ILE A 68 12.55 -8.91 14.59
C ILE A 68 11.43 -9.76 15.20
N VAL A 69 11.77 -10.83 15.90
CA VAL A 69 10.79 -11.66 16.59
C VAL A 69 10.01 -10.84 17.61
N VAL A 70 10.67 -9.99 18.40
CA VAL A 70 9.99 -9.10 19.36
C VAL A 70 9.05 -8.14 18.64
N LEU A 71 9.47 -7.51 17.55
CA LEU A 71 8.59 -6.61 16.76
C LEU A 71 7.38 -7.35 16.17
N LEU A 72 7.57 -8.58 15.69
CA LEU A 72 6.47 -9.44 15.22
C LEU A 72 5.50 -9.77 16.36
N LEU A 73 6.00 -10.16 17.52
CA LEU A 73 5.17 -10.48 18.68
C LEU A 73 4.40 -9.25 19.19
N VAL A 74 5.04 -8.08 19.23
CA VAL A 74 4.36 -6.80 19.56
C VAL A 74 3.26 -6.51 18.55
N GLY A 75 3.55 -6.59 17.25
CA GLY A 75 2.58 -6.35 16.21
C GLY A 75 1.39 -7.30 16.26
N LEU A 76 1.64 -8.58 16.55
CA LEU A 76 0.62 -9.60 16.74
C LEU A 76 -0.22 -9.32 18.00
N ALA A 77 0.42 -9.07 19.14
CA ALA A 77 -0.26 -8.82 20.39
C ALA A 77 -1.19 -7.60 20.33
N LEU A 78 -0.75 -6.53 19.67
CA LEU A 78 -1.58 -5.33 19.47
C LEU A 78 -2.83 -5.60 18.61
N ARG A 79 -2.80 -6.59 17.70
CA ARG A 79 -3.91 -6.94 16.81
C ARG A 79 -4.87 -7.99 17.38
N ILE A 80 -4.47 -8.69 18.43
CA ILE A 80 -5.35 -9.65 19.15
C ILE A 80 -6.37 -8.92 20.04
N ALA A 81 -6.02 -7.75 20.58
CA ALA A 81 -6.98 -6.92 21.31
C ALA A 81 -7.89 -6.22 20.28
N PRO A 82 -9.18 -6.61 20.16
CA PRO A 82 -10.01 -6.10 19.08
C PRO A 82 -10.21 -4.59 19.28
N PRO A 83 -9.88 -3.77 18.28
CA PRO A 83 -10.33 -2.40 18.26
C PRO A 83 -11.87 -2.40 18.11
N THR A 84 -12.52 -1.42 18.70
CA THR A 84 -13.93 -1.16 18.41
C THR A 84 -14.07 -0.80 16.94
N GLY A 85 -15.00 -1.47 16.23
CA GLY A 85 -15.24 -1.20 14.82
C GLY A 85 -15.65 0.25 14.57
N TYR A 86 -14.94 0.90 13.64
CA TYR A 86 -15.26 2.27 13.19
C TYR A 86 -15.90 2.28 11.81
N SER A 87 -15.81 1.17 11.08
CA SER A 87 -16.25 1.05 9.70
C SER A 87 -17.32 -0.02 9.56
N ASP A 88 -18.30 0.26 8.75
CA ASP A 88 -19.40 -0.65 8.37
C ASP A 88 -19.10 -1.41 7.06
N VAL A 89 -17.95 -1.18 6.45
CA VAL A 89 -17.55 -1.75 5.15
C VAL A 89 -17.67 -3.26 5.12
N LEU A 90 -17.18 -3.95 6.17
CA LEU A 90 -17.24 -5.42 6.22
C LEU A 90 -18.67 -5.92 6.48
N ALA A 91 -19.48 -5.20 7.27
CA ALA A 91 -20.88 -5.55 7.49
C ALA A 91 -21.70 -5.43 6.20
N VAL A 92 -21.48 -4.35 5.43
CA VAL A 92 -22.09 -4.19 4.09
C VAL A 92 -21.58 -5.28 3.13
N THR A 93 -20.30 -5.61 3.17
CA THR A 93 -19.72 -6.66 2.31
C THR A 93 -20.29 -8.04 2.65
N GLU A 94 -20.46 -8.35 3.95
CA GLU A 94 -21.10 -9.60 4.39
C GLU A 94 -22.54 -9.68 3.88
N ALA A 95 -23.33 -8.61 4.07
CA ALA A 95 -24.71 -8.56 3.62
C ALA A 95 -24.83 -8.71 2.09
N ALA A 96 -23.96 -8.03 1.34
CA ALA A 96 -23.89 -8.14 -0.12
C ALA A 96 -23.48 -9.56 -0.59
N ALA A 97 -22.53 -10.19 0.10
CA ALA A 97 -22.14 -11.57 -0.22
C ALA A 97 -23.25 -12.59 0.11
N ARG A 98 -24.03 -12.38 1.17
CA ARG A 98 -25.23 -13.19 1.48
C ARG A 98 -26.28 -13.03 0.40
N GLU A 99 -26.54 -11.80 -0.07
CA GLU A 99 -27.44 -11.52 -1.17
C GLU A 99 -27.01 -12.25 -2.46
N MET A 100 -25.73 -12.19 -2.80
CA MET A 100 -25.17 -12.95 -3.91
C MET A 100 -25.39 -14.47 -3.77
N LEU A 101 -25.16 -15.03 -2.59
CA LEU A 101 -25.36 -16.47 -2.35
C LEU A 101 -26.83 -16.87 -2.41
N ALA A 102 -27.75 -15.97 -2.11
CA ALA A 102 -29.19 -16.15 -2.28
C ALA A 102 -29.64 -16.02 -3.74
N GLY A 103 -28.73 -15.73 -4.68
CA GLY A 103 -29.02 -15.51 -6.08
C GLY A 103 -29.48 -14.11 -6.44
N GLY A 104 -29.45 -13.17 -5.48
CA GLY A 104 -29.80 -11.78 -5.68
C GLY A 104 -28.65 -10.93 -6.27
N ASN A 105 -28.94 -9.65 -6.50
CA ASN A 105 -27.95 -8.70 -7.00
C ASN A 105 -27.30 -7.96 -5.82
N PRO A 106 -25.99 -8.14 -5.56
CA PRO A 106 -25.31 -7.46 -4.47
C PRO A 106 -25.08 -5.95 -4.71
N TYR A 107 -25.35 -5.45 -5.92
CA TYR A 107 -25.23 -4.05 -6.31
C TYR A 107 -26.62 -3.42 -6.54
N GLY A 108 -26.68 -2.09 -6.58
CA GLY A 108 -27.91 -1.37 -6.93
C GLY A 108 -28.92 -1.30 -5.79
N GLN A 109 -28.51 -1.57 -4.55
CA GLN A 109 -29.32 -1.48 -3.34
C GLN A 109 -28.50 -1.00 -2.14
N GLY A 110 -29.18 -0.44 -1.14
CA GLY A 110 -28.60 -0.09 0.13
C GLY A 110 -28.78 -1.21 1.18
N TYR A 111 -27.88 -1.31 2.13
CA TYR A 111 -27.88 -2.32 3.17
C TYR A 111 -28.17 -1.73 4.54
N GLU A 112 -29.08 -2.36 5.30
CA GLU A 112 -29.40 -1.99 6.68
C GLU A 112 -28.23 -2.15 7.65
N ALA A 113 -27.24 -2.99 7.28
CA ALA A 113 -26.05 -3.24 8.09
C ALA A 113 -25.06 -2.07 8.15
N SER A 114 -25.28 -1.02 7.34
CA SER A 114 -24.43 0.17 7.33
C SER A 114 -24.82 1.20 8.39
N LEU A 115 -23.91 2.14 8.67
CA LEU A 115 -24.09 3.25 9.60
C LEU A 115 -23.74 4.59 8.94
N PRO A 116 -24.76 5.42 8.53
CA PRO A 116 -26.21 5.16 8.66
C PRO A 116 -26.70 4.05 7.73
N PRO A 117 -27.87 3.42 8.01
CA PRO A 117 -28.47 2.42 7.13
C PRO A 117 -28.69 2.93 5.72
N GLY A 118 -28.47 2.04 4.73
CA GLY A 118 -28.70 2.36 3.31
C GLY A 118 -27.45 2.49 2.48
N ALA A 119 -26.24 2.32 3.04
CA ALA A 119 -25.02 2.34 2.23
C ALA A 119 -24.95 1.13 1.29
N PRO A 120 -24.67 1.33 0.00
CA PRO A 120 -24.53 0.26 -0.98
C PRO A 120 -23.18 -0.43 -0.90
N PHE A 121 -23.11 -1.65 -1.43
CA PHE A 121 -21.83 -2.30 -1.72
C PHE A 121 -21.20 -1.66 -2.96
N ALA A 122 -20.05 -0.99 -2.78
CA ALA A 122 -19.38 -0.19 -3.80
C ALA A 122 -17.94 -0.68 -4.12
N TYR A 123 -17.66 -1.95 -3.85
CA TYR A 123 -16.35 -2.57 -4.10
C TYR A 123 -16.38 -3.48 -5.32
N GLY A 124 -15.23 -4.00 -5.71
CA GLY A 124 -15.14 -4.92 -6.85
C GLY A 124 -15.67 -6.31 -6.53
N PRO A 125 -15.96 -7.12 -7.55
CA PRO A 125 -16.58 -8.44 -7.40
C PRO A 125 -15.69 -9.43 -6.61
N LEU A 126 -14.38 -9.27 -6.63
CA LEU A 126 -13.48 -10.12 -5.86
C LEU A 126 -13.69 -9.97 -4.35
N ALA A 127 -14.11 -8.78 -3.87
CA ALA A 127 -14.36 -8.58 -2.44
C ALA A 127 -15.51 -9.47 -1.93
N LEU A 128 -16.54 -9.73 -2.75
CA LEU A 128 -17.62 -10.65 -2.40
C LEU A 128 -17.10 -12.08 -2.17
N VAL A 129 -16.23 -12.55 -3.07
CA VAL A 129 -15.71 -13.94 -3.05
C VAL A 129 -14.62 -14.09 -1.98
N TRP A 130 -13.83 -13.03 -1.74
CA TRP A 130 -12.72 -13.06 -0.81
C TRP A 130 -13.12 -13.41 0.61
N TYR A 131 -14.28 -12.91 1.07
CA TYR A 131 -14.74 -13.11 2.43
C TYR A 131 -15.59 -14.37 2.63
N LEU A 132 -15.93 -15.13 1.57
CA LEU A 132 -16.73 -16.36 1.68
C LEU A 132 -16.18 -17.38 2.70
N PRO A 133 -14.85 -17.60 2.80
CA PRO A 133 -14.31 -18.56 3.77
C PRO A 133 -14.57 -18.18 5.23
N SER A 134 -14.84 -16.91 5.50
CA SER A 134 -15.10 -16.38 6.86
C SER A 134 -16.29 -15.42 6.84
N LEU A 135 -17.36 -15.78 6.14
CA LEU A 135 -18.50 -14.88 5.90
C LEU A 135 -19.21 -14.46 7.20
N ALA A 136 -19.23 -15.31 8.23
CA ALA A 136 -19.81 -14.97 9.52
C ALA A 136 -18.97 -13.97 10.35
N ASP A 137 -17.69 -13.80 9.99
CA ASP A 137 -16.77 -12.88 10.64
C ASP A 137 -15.68 -12.46 9.62
N PRO A 138 -16.02 -11.57 8.68
CA PRO A 138 -15.09 -11.15 7.63
C PRO A 138 -13.86 -10.41 8.18
N GLY A 139 -13.92 -9.88 9.41
CA GLY A 139 -12.80 -9.26 10.11
C GLY A 139 -11.62 -10.21 10.31
N ARG A 140 -11.85 -11.52 10.39
CA ARG A 140 -10.76 -12.52 10.44
C ARG A 140 -9.89 -12.50 9.20
N MET A 141 -10.44 -12.22 8.03
CA MET A 141 -9.67 -12.13 6.79
C MET A 141 -8.77 -10.89 6.79
N GLU A 142 -9.24 -9.77 7.32
CA GLU A 142 -8.42 -8.56 7.48
C GLU A 142 -7.30 -8.75 8.50
N LEU A 143 -7.61 -9.40 9.63
CA LEU A 143 -6.60 -9.78 10.61
C LEU A 143 -5.55 -10.71 10.00
N LEU A 144 -5.97 -11.73 9.25
CA LEU A 144 -5.06 -12.65 8.55
C LEU A 144 -4.21 -11.88 7.53
N ALA A 145 -4.79 -10.99 6.74
CA ALA A 145 -4.05 -10.15 5.80
C ALA A 145 -2.99 -9.29 6.51
N SER A 146 -3.35 -8.69 7.65
CA SER A 146 -2.42 -7.92 8.48
C SER A 146 -1.27 -8.77 9.04
N MET A 147 -1.56 -10.00 9.48
CA MET A 147 -0.54 -10.96 9.93
C MET A 147 0.39 -11.38 8.80
N VAL A 148 -0.14 -11.60 7.60
CA VAL A 148 0.66 -11.93 6.42
C VAL A 148 1.59 -10.76 6.07
N VAL A 149 1.11 -9.52 6.11
CA VAL A 149 1.96 -8.33 5.89
C VAL A 149 3.08 -8.27 6.94
N LEU A 150 2.75 -8.45 8.24
CA LEU A 150 3.76 -8.51 9.31
C LEU A 150 4.80 -9.60 9.03
N GLY A 151 4.36 -10.81 8.66
CA GLY A 151 5.23 -11.92 8.33
C GLY A 151 6.15 -11.61 7.15
N LEU A 152 5.63 -11.02 6.08
CA LEU A 152 6.40 -10.59 4.91
C LEU A 152 7.46 -9.55 5.29
N LEU A 153 7.09 -8.53 6.08
CA LEU A 153 8.02 -7.49 6.56
C LEU A 153 9.10 -8.11 7.49
N GLY A 154 8.71 -9.05 8.35
CA GLY A 154 9.65 -9.80 9.19
C GLY A 154 10.65 -10.61 8.36
N LEU A 155 10.18 -11.36 7.36
CA LEU A 155 11.02 -12.12 6.43
C LEU A 155 11.92 -11.21 5.58
N ARG A 156 11.46 -10.01 5.26
CA ARG A 156 12.28 -9.00 4.60
C ARG A 156 13.50 -8.62 5.45
N GLY A 157 13.37 -8.68 6.76
CA GLY A 157 14.44 -8.37 7.70
C GLY A 157 14.78 -6.88 7.77
N ARG A 158 13.83 -6.01 7.51
CA ARG A 158 13.97 -4.54 7.56
C ARG A 158 13.23 -4.00 8.79
N PRO A 159 13.95 -3.47 9.77
CA PRO A 159 13.40 -3.23 11.10
C PRO A 159 12.46 -2.02 11.17
N LEU A 160 12.76 -0.93 10.46
CA LEU A 160 11.97 0.29 10.57
C LEU A 160 10.58 0.11 9.96
N GLY A 161 10.50 -0.45 8.74
CA GLY A 161 9.23 -0.74 8.09
C GLY A 161 8.38 -1.70 8.91
N LEU A 162 9.00 -2.75 9.48
CA LEU A 162 8.31 -3.66 10.39
C LEU A 162 7.80 -2.95 11.65
N ALA A 163 8.62 -2.11 12.30
CA ALA A 163 8.24 -1.39 13.51
C ALA A 163 7.08 -0.41 13.24
N ILE A 164 7.14 0.33 12.13
CA ILE A 164 6.07 1.24 11.72
C ILE A 164 4.77 0.46 11.53
N TYR A 165 4.79 -0.62 10.72
CA TYR A 165 3.58 -1.39 10.47
C TYR A 165 3.05 -2.09 11.72
N ALA A 166 3.95 -2.65 12.55
CA ALA A 166 3.59 -3.36 13.77
C ALA A 166 2.93 -2.46 14.82
N ALA A 167 3.47 -1.25 15.02
CA ALA A 167 3.14 -0.42 16.18
C ALA A 167 2.30 0.83 15.85
N THR A 168 2.15 1.23 14.58
CA THR A 168 1.32 2.41 14.25
C THR A 168 -0.15 2.11 14.50
N PRO A 169 -0.82 2.85 15.39
CA PRO A 169 -2.21 2.59 15.77
C PRO A 169 -3.18 2.53 14.60
N ALA A 170 -3.03 3.41 13.61
CA ALA A 170 -3.89 3.40 12.42
C ALA A 170 -3.90 2.03 11.72
N PHE A 171 -2.73 1.36 11.61
CA PHE A 171 -2.61 0.06 10.94
C PHE A 171 -3.03 -1.10 11.86
N VAL A 172 -2.91 -0.92 13.19
CA VAL A 172 -3.43 -1.88 14.16
C VAL A 172 -4.95 -1.85 14.16
N VAL A 173 -5.54 -0.65 14.22
CA VAL A 173 -6.99 -0.43 14.24
C VAL A 173 -7.59 -0.94 12.92
N ALA A 174 -7.04 -0.56 11.77
CA ALA A 174 -7.56 -0.98 10.46
C ALA A 174 -7.54 -2.50 10.21
N ALA A 175 -6.77 -3.26 10.98
CA ALA A 175 -6.80 -4.73 10.92
C ALA A 175 -8.07 -5.35 11.52
N GLY A 176 -8.89 -4.56 12.22
CA GLY A 176 -10.09 -5.04 12.93
C GLY A 176 -11.23 -4.02 13.03
N ASP A 177 -11.12 -2.84 12.41
CA ASP A 177 -12.09 -1.75 12.51
C ASP A 177 -13.34 -1.93 11.63
N GLY A 178 -13.40 -3.00 10.85
CA GLY A 178 -14.48 -3.24 9.90
C GLY A 178 -14.21 -2.69 8.50
N SER A 179 -13.02 -2.10 8.23
CA SER A 179 -12.58 -1.74 6.87
C SER A 179 -11.97 -2.94 6.12
N ASN A 180 -11.83 -2.83 4.81
CA ASN A 180 -11.20 -3.85 3.96
C ASN A 180 -9.90 -3.37 3.30
N ASP A 181 -9.28 -2.33 3.86
CA ASP A 181 -8.10 -1.69 3.29
C ASP A 181 -6.81 -2.46 3.55
N THR A 182 -6.76 -3.28 4.60
CA THR A 182 -5.59 -4.12 4.92
C THR A 182 -5.38 -5.20 3.87
N THR A 183 -6.44 -5.91 3.49
CA THR A 183 -6.39 -6.87 2.37
C THR A 183 -6.02 -6.20 1.06
N ALA A 184 -6.60 -5.04 0.75
CA ALA A 184 -6.22 -4.29 -0.44
C ALA A 184 -4.73 -3.95 -0.44
N GLY A 185 -4.18 -3.51 0.69
CA GLY A 185 -2.75 -3.24 0.86
C GLY A 185 -1.85 -4.46 0.66
N LEU A 186 -2.27 -5.62 1.16
CA LEU A 186 -1.57 -6.89 0.92
C LEU A 186 -1.55 -7.23 -0.57
N LEU A 187 -2.71 -7.15 -1.25
CA LEU A 187 -2.82 -7.46 -2.68
C LEU A 187 -1.96 -6.52 -3.53
N ILE A 188 -1.97 -5.22 -3.23
CA ILE A 188 -1.12 -4.22 -3.89
C ILE A 188 0.36 -4.53 -3.64
N LEU A 189 0.77 -4.81 -2.40
CA LEU A 189 2.16 -5.17 -2.09
C LEU A 189 2.62 -6.37 -2.91
N VAL A 190 1.85 -7.46 -2.91
CA VAL A 190 2.19 -8.69 -3.64
C VAL A 190 2.25 -8.44 -5.14
N ALA A 191 1.32 -7.65 -5.70
CA ALA A 191 1.34 -7.25 -7.11
C ALA A 191 2.61 -6.48 -7.48
N LEU A 192 3.02 -5.51 -6.66
CA LEU A 192 4.20 -4.70 -6.92
C LEU A 192 5.50 -5.49 -6.73
N LEU A 193 5.57 -6.40 -5.76
CA LEU A 193 6.72 -7.30 -5.59
C LEU A 193 6.88 -8.23 -6.80
N ALA A 194 5.79 -8.75 -7.33
CA ALA A 194 5.80 -9.55 -8.55
C ALA A 194 6.19 -8.69 -9.76
N ALA A 195 5.64 -7.48 -9.89
CA ALA A 195 5.85 -6.60 -11.04
C ALA A 195 7.32 -6.26 -11.30
N VAL A 196 8.14 -6.16 -10.25
CA VAL A 196 9.57 -5.85 -10.38
C VAL A 196 10.35 -6.95 -11.11
N ARG A 197 9.94 -8.21 -10.97
CA ARG A 197 10.65 -9.37 -11.55
C ARG A 197 9.89 -10.03 -12.70
N LEU A 198 8.59 -10.08 -12.58
CA LEU A 198 7.65 -10.75 -13.48
C LEU A 198 6.50 -9.79 -13.81
N PRO A 199 6.72 -8.77 -14.69
CA PRO A 199 5.76 -7.69 -14.91
C PRO A 199 4.37 -8.17 -15.34
N LEU A 200 4.28 -9.25 -16.12
CA LEU A 200 3.00 -9.83 -16.52
C LEU A 200 2.24 -10.41 -15.32
N LEU A 201 2.93 -11.14 -14.44
CA LEU A 201 2.33 -11.65 -13.21
C LEU A 201 1.92 -10.51 -12.28
N GLY A 202 2.77 -9.47 -12.15
CA GLY A 202 2.44 -8.27 -11.40
C GLY A 202 1.17 -7.59 -11.91
N ALA A 203 0.99 -7.55 -13.24
CA ALA A 203 -0.22 -7.00 -13.86
C ALA A 203 -1.48 -7.84 -13.56
N VAL A 204 -1.39 -9.17 -13.61
CA VAL A 204 -2.48 -10.08 -13.22
C VAL A 204 -2.86 -9.87 -11.75
N LEU A 205 -1.88 -9.81 -10.86
CA LEU A 205 -2.10 -9.58 -9.43
C LEU A 205 -2.65 -8.19 -9.14
N LEU A 206 -2.24 -7.17 -9.92
CA LEU A 206 -2.80 -5.84 -9.84
C LEU A 206 -4.28 -5.82 -10.29
N ALA A 207 -4.64 -6.60 -11.32
CA ALA A 207 -6.03 -6.76 -11.71
C ALA A 207 -6.88 -7.40 -10.60
N LEU A 208 -6.33 -8.37 -9.84
CA LEU A 208 -6.98 -8.89 -8.63
C LEU A 208 -7.16 -7.81 -7.57
N ALA A 209 -6.12 -7.01 -7.30
CA ALA A 209 -6.22 -5.91 -6.35
C ALA A 209 -7.29 -4.88 -6.76
N VAL A 210 -7.40 -4.55 -8.06
CA VAL A 210 -8.43 -3.66 -8.61
C VAL A 210 -9.82 -4.29 -8.55
N ALA A 211 -9.94 -5.59 -8.81
CA ALA A 211 -11.20 -6.31 -8.69
C ALA A 211 -11.65 -6.49 -7.22
N PHE A 212 -10.74 -6.35 -6.26
CA PHE A 212 -11.05 -6.25 -4.85
C PHE A 212 -11.44 -4.81 -4.48
N LYS A 213 -10.56 -3.83 -4.80
CA LYS A 213 -10.79 -2.41 -4.48
C LYS A 213 -10.24 -1.52 -5.60
N PRO A 214 -11.11 -0.79 -6.32
CA PRO A 214 -10.75 -0.10 -7.58
C PRO A 214 -9.61 0.91 -7.46
N TYR A 215 -9.36 1.50 -6.31
CA TYR A 215 -8.27 2.47 -6.14
C TYR A 215 -6.87 1.88 -6.38
N ALA A 216 -6.70 0.55 -6.34
CA ALA A 216 -5.47 -0.12 -6.72
C ALA A 216 -5.05 0.16 -8.18
N LEU A 217 -5.96 0.66 -9.01
CA LEU A 217 -5.68 1.14 -10.37
C LEU A 217 -4.62 2.24 -10.42
N ALA A 218 -4.38 2.94 -9.31
CA ALA A 218 -3.39 4.01 -9.19
C ALA A 218 -1.97 3.59 -9.62
N TRP A 219 -1.62 2.31 -9.49
CA TRP A 219 -0.30 1.79 -9.87
C TRP A 219 -0.18 1.35 -11.33
N LEU A 220 -1.30 1.19 -12.06
CA LEU A 220 -1.27 0.72 -13.45
C LEU A 220 -0.47 1.65 -14.39
N PRO A 221 -0.63 2.98 -14.37
CA PRO A 221 0.13 3.88 -15.24
C PRO A 221 1.64 3.75 -15.03
N GLY A 222 2.07 3.66 -13.77
CA GLY A 222 3.47 3.43 -13.42
C GLY A 222 3.97 2.07 -13.88
N LEU A 223 3.17 1.02 -13.77
CA LEU A 223 3.51 -0.33 -14.24
C LEU A 223 3.72 -0.35 -15.77
N VAL A 224 2.83 0.30 -16.50
CA VAL A 224 2.95 0.43 -17.97
C VAL A 224 4.17 1.26 -18.35
N GLY A 225 4.42 2.37 -17.66
CA GLY A 225 5.61 3.19 -17.86
C GLY A 225 6.91 2.43 -17.58
N PHE A 226 6.93 1.60 -16.54
CA PHE A 226 8.07 0.78 -16.12
C PHE A 226 8.34 -0.39 -17.05
N SER A 227 7.30 -1.09 -17.52
CA SER A 227 7.45 -2.40 -18.17
C SER A 227 6.86 -2.48 -19.58
N GLY A 228 6.27 -1.40 -20.10
CA GLY A 228 5.69 -1.32 -21.44
C GLY A 228 4.27 -1.87 -21.55
N VAL A 229 3.83 -2.13 -22.79
CA VAL A 229 2.42 -2.47 -23.12
C VAL A 229 2.01 -3.90 -22.72
N GLY A 230 2.96 -4.84 -22.65
CA GLY A 230 2.65 -6.24 -22.32
C GLY A 230 1.88 -6.39 -21.02
N PRO A 231 2.33 -5.78 -19.89
CA PRO A 231 1.57 -5.75 -18.63
C PRO A 231 0.18 -5.12 -18.74
N LEU A 232 0.00 -4.08 -19.58
CA LEU A 232 -1.34 -3.51 -19.81
C LEU A 232 -2.29 -4.55 -20.41
N LEU A 233 -1.85 -5.29 -21.41
CA LEU A 233 -2.66 -6.33 -22.04
C LEU A 233 -2.99 -7.47 -21.05
N ALA A 234 -2.02 -7.90 -20.25
CA ALA A 234 -2.24 -8.88 -19.19
C ALA A 234 -3.23 -8.38 -18.14
N PHE A 235 -3.10 -7.12 -17.72
CA PHE A 235 -4.04 -6.47 -16.80
C PHE A 235 -5.46 -6.43 -17.38
N LEU A 236 -5.63 -5.98 -18.63
CA LEU A 236 -6.93 -5.87 -19.26
C LEU A 236 -7.60 -7.24 -19.45
N ALA A 237 -6.84 -8.26 -19.89
CA ALA A 237 -7.34 -9.62 -20.02
C ALA A 237 -7.80 -10.19 -18.67
N SER A 238 -6.97 -10.02 -17.62
CA SER A 238 -7.32 -10.47 -16.26
C SER A 238 -8.50 -9.71 -15.69
N SER A 239 -8.56 -8.39 -15.90
CA SER A 239 -9.70 -7.57 -15.49
C SER A 239 -10.97 -8.01 -16.20
N ALA A 240 -10.91 -8.32 -17.49
CA ALA A 240 -12.06 -8.85 -18.22
C ALA A 240 -12.58 -10.16 -17.59
N VAL A 241 -11.69 -11.10 -17.29
CA VAL A 241 -12.06 -12.36 -16.63
C VAL A 241 -12.74 -12.13 -15.28
N LEU A 242 -12.26 -11.15 -14.50
CA LEU A 242 -12.77 -10.89 -13.15
C LEU A 242 -14.09 -10.07 -13.16
N TRP A 243 -14.23 -9.12 -14.08
CA TRP A 243 -15.36 -8.19 -14.07
C TRP A 243 -16.50 -8.59 -15.01
N LEU A 244 -16.22 -9.24 -16.17
CA LEU A 244 -17.28 -9.59 -17.12
C LEU A 244 -18.36 -10.49 -16.53
N PRO A 245 -18.07 -11.55 -15.76
CA PRO A 245 -19.12 -12.35 -15.15
C PRO A 245 -20.04 -11.53 -14.25
N ALA A 246 -19.47 -10.64 -13.45
CA ALA A 246 -20.22 -9.76 -12.55
C ALA A 246 -21.07 -8.72 -13.33
N LEU A 247 -20.50 -8.13 -14.38
CA LEU A 247 -21.19 -7.19 -15.26
C LEU A 247 -22.35 -7.87 -16.01
N MET A 248 -22.16 -9.12 -16.42
CA MET A 248 -23.23 -9.87 -17.12
C MET A 248 -24.34 -10.31 -16.15
N ALA A 249 -23.98 -10.71 -14.92
CA ALA A 249 -24.94 -11.19 -13.93
C ALA A 249 -25.77 -10.06 -13.31
N TRP A 250 -25.13 -8.92 -12.99
CA TRP A 250 -25.74 -7.87 -12.18
C TRP A 250 -25.92 -6.54 -12.91
N GLY A 251 -25.33 -6.41 -14.08
CA GLY A 251 -25.43 -5.22 -14.96
C GLY A 251 -24.55 -4.05 -14.51
N PRO A 252 -24.03 -3.29 -15.49
CA PRO A 252 -23.20 -2.11 -15.20
C PRO A 252 -23.96 -0.98 -14.50
N GLY A 253 -25.28 -0.89 -14.75
CA GLY A 253 -26.14 0.12 -14.13
C GLY A 253 -26.21 0.01 -12.61
N SER A 254 -26.38 -1.19 -12.08
CA SER A 254 -26.41 -1.46 -10.64
C SER A 254 -25.08 -1.12 -9.97
N MET A 255 -23.96 -1.48 -10.61
CA MET A 255 -22.61 -1.17 -10.08
C MET A 255 -22.34 0.35 -10.08
N LEU A 256 -22.70 1.05 -11.15
CA LEU A 256 -22.57 2.51 -11.24
C LEU A 256 -23.47 3.22 -10.24
N TRP A 257 -24.68 2.73 -10.02
CA TRP A 257 -25.57 3.25 -8.99
C TRP A 257 -24.91 3.12 -7.61
N SER A 258 -24.41 1.94 -7.26
CA SER A 258 -23.73 1.71 -5.98
C SER A 258 -22.55 2.66 -5.74
N LEU A 259 -21.71 2.89 -6.76
CA LEU A 259 -20.60 3.83 -6.67
C LEU A 259 -21.04 5.28 -6.45
N ARG A 260 -22.09 5.72 -7.16
CA ARG A 260 -22.65 7.07 -7.03
C ARG A 260 -23.28 7.29 -5.68
N GLU A 261 -24.07 6.32 -5.22
CA GLU A 261 -24.75 6.41 -3.94
C GLU A 261 -23.76 6.39 -2.77
N ALA A 262 -22.75 5.52 -2.82
CA ALA A 262 -21.69 5.51 -1.83
C ALA A 262 -20.96 6.87 -1.75
N ASP A 263 -20.69 7.52 -2.89
CA ASP A 263 -20.13 8.87 -2.87
C ASP A 263 -21.14 9.89 -2.29
N ALA A 264 -22.42 9.79 -2.62
CA ALA A 264 -23.46 10.72 -2.18
C ALA A 264 -23.65 10.74 -0.64
N LEU A 265 -23.43 9.62 0.04
CA LEU A 265 -23.53 9.51 1.49
C LEU A 265 -22.49 10.36 2.24
N HIS A 266 -21.39 10.73 1.62
CA HIS A 266 -20.36 11.56 2.22
C HIS A 266 -20.78 13.05 2.17
N THR A 267 -21.65 13.47 3.09
CA THR A 267 -22.23 14.82 3.11
C THR A 267 -21.31 15.90 3.68
N ARG A 268 -20.24 15.52 4.38
CA ARG A 268 -19.25 16.42 4.99
C ARG A 268 -17.85 16.06 4.58
N PRO A 269 -16.92 17.05 4.49
CA PRO A 269 -15.51 16.75 4.27
C PRO A 269 -14.95 15.96 5.47
N TYR A 270 -14.14 14.96 5.17
CA TYR A 270 -13.51 14.15 6.21
C TYR A 270 -12.17 13.62 5.71
N TYR A 271 -11.15 13.70 6.55
CA TYR A 271 -9.80 13.15 6.35
C TYR A 271 -9.22 13.44 4.94
N SER A 272 -9.41 14.63 4.44
CA SER A 272 -9.07 15.09 3.09
C SER A 272 -8.48 16.50 3.13
N LEU A 273 -8.01 16.99 1.97
CA LEU A 273 -7.50 18.36 1.88
C LEU A 273 -8.61 19.39 2.21
N ALA A 274 -9.85 19.18 1.75
CA ALA A 274 -10.97 20.04 2.08
C ALA A 274 -11.22 20.12 3.60
N TYR A 275 -11.12 18.97 4.28
CA TYR A 275 -11.21 18.90 5.74
C TYR A 275 -10.04 19.61 6.44
N GLY A 276 -8.81 19.35 5.98
CA GLY A 276 -7.60 19.91 6.60
C GLY A 276 -7.49 21.43 6.47
N LEU A 277 -8.04 22.00 5.40
CA LEU A 277 -8.06 23.46 5.18
C LEU A 277 -9.25 24.14 5.88
N GLY A 278 -10.26 23.39 6.36
CA GLY A 278 -11.45 23.94 6.99
C GLY A 278 -12.38 24.73 6.05
N VAL A 279 -12.21 24.60 4.72
CA VAL A 279 -12.96 25.35 3.70
C VAL A 279 -14.00 24.51 2.97
N GLY A 280 -14.40 23.39 3.57
CA GLY A 280 -15.38 22.47 2.97
C GLY A 280 -16.72 23.11 2.66
N ASP A 281 -17.18 24.04 3.49
CA ASP A 281 -18.46 24.75 3.30
C ASP A 281 -18.34 25.93 2.32
N GLU A 282 -17.13 26.42 2.04
CA GLU A 282 -16.88 27.60 1.19
C GLU A 282 -16.67 27.22 -0.28
N VAL A 283 -16.12 26.02 -0.52
CA VAL A 283 -15.80 25.52 -1.86
C VAL A 283 -16.72 24.37 -2.25
N PRO A 284 -17.40 24.43 -3.39
CA PRO A 284 -18.30 23.36 -3.82
C PRO A 284 -17.61 22.00 -3.92
N ARG A 285 -18.28 20.93 -3.48
CA ARG A 285 -17.79 19.54 -3.57
C ARG A 285 -17.33 19.17 -4.99
N THR A 286 -18.01 19.67 -6.01
CA THR A 286 -17.65 19.46 -7.41
C THR A 286 -16.25 19.97 -7.75
N ALA A 287 -15.84 21.10 -7.18
CA ALA A 287 -14.50 21.66 -7.38
C ALA A 287 -13.44 20.76 -6.74
N TRP A 288 -13.68 20.25 -5.54
CA TRP A 288 -12.79 19.28 -4.89
C TRP A 288 -12.68 17.97 -5.67
N ASN A 289 -13.80 17.49 -6.20
CA ASN A 289 -13.80 16.30 -7.05
C ASN A 289 -13.05 16.54 -8.37
N ALA A 290 -13.19 17.70 -8.98
CA ALA A 290 -12.41 18.07 -10.15
C ALA A 290 -10.92 18.17 -9.86
N LEU A 291 -10.52 18.73 -8.71
CA LEU A 291 -9.13 18.81 -8.28
C LEU A 291 -8.52 17.41 -8.13
N ARG A 292 -9.16 16.51 -7.37
CA ARG A 292 -8.64 15.15 -7.15
C ARG A 292 -8.51 14.34 -8.43
N ILE A 293 -9.51 14.46 -9.32
CA ILE A 293 -9.51 13.76 -10.61
C ILE A 293 -8.41 14.35 -11.50
N GLY A 294 -8.35 15.68 -11.64
CA GLY A 294 -7.35 16.36 -12.44
C GLY A 294 -5.92 16.07 -11.98
N ALA A 295 -5.66 16.14 -10.68
CA ALA A 295 -4.36 15.79 -10.11
C ALA A 295 -4.02 14.31 -10.31
N GLY A 296 -4.99 13.41 -10.07
CA GLY A 296 -4.82 11.97 -10.30
C GLY A 296 -4.48 11.65 -11.74
N VAL A 297 -5.21 12.23 -12.71
CA VAL A 297 -4.96 12.05 -14.15
C VAL A 297 -3.59 12.61 -14.55
N ALA A 298 -3.24 13.82 -14.08
CA ALA A 298 -1.94 14.43 -14.37
C ALA A 298 -0.78 13.57 -13.84
N LEU A 299 -0.87 13.11 -12.59
CA LEU A 299 0.14 12.22 -12.01
C LEU A 299 0.19 10.85 -12.70
N ALA A 300 -0.96 10.28 -13.08
CA ALA A 300 -1.01 9.04 -13.85
C ALA A 300 -0.33 9.19 -15.21
N TRP A 301 -0.54 10.31 -15.90
CA TRP A 301 0.13 10.64 -17.15
C TRP A 301 1.65 10.80 -16.96
N LEU A 302 2.07 11.53 -15.94
CA LEU A 302 3.50 11.67 -15.61
C LEU A 302 4.13 10.31 -15.30
N ASN A 303 3.44 9.43 -14.57
CA ASN A 303 3.91 8.08 -14.29
C ASN A 303 4.08 7.26 -15.59
N LEU A 304 3.11 7.32 -16.48
CA LEU A 304 3.20 6.64 -17.78
C LEU A 304 4.41 7.12 -18.59
N MET A 305 4.68 8.43 -18.57
CA MET A 305 5.75 9.04 -19.37
C MET A 305 7.13 8.88 -18.75
N PHE A 306 7.27 8.93 -17.42
CA PHE A 306 8.58 9.11 -16.78
C PHE A 306 8.99 7.96 -15.85
N VAL A 307 8.09 7.07 -15.44
CA VAL A 307 8.46 5.93 -14.58
C VAL A 307 9.26 4.91 -15.40
N ARG A 308 10.51 4.66 -14.94
CA ARG A 308 11.44 3.72 -15.58
C ARG A 308 12.16 2.84 -14.55
N SER A 309 11.79 2.94 -13.28
CA SER A 309 12.42 2.21 -12.19
C SER A 309 11.38 1.64 -11.23
N ALA A 310 11.75 0.60 -10.47
CA ALA A 310 10.91 0.03 -9.44
C ALA A 310 10.53 1.06 -8.36
N ALA A 311 11.48 1.91 -7.94
CA ALA A 311 11.19 2.98 -6.99
C ALA A 311 10.19 3.99 -7.57
N GLY A 312 10.35 4.36 -8.85
CA GLY A 312 9.40 5.24 -9.56
C GLY A 312 8.00 4.63 -9.64
N LEU A 313 7.87 3.33 -9.93
CA LEU A 313 6.59 2.61 -9.93
C LEU A 313 5.89 2.71 -8.56
N ILE A 314 6.62 2.48 -7.49
CA ILE A 314 6.07 2.49 -6.13
C ILE A 314 5.68 3.90 -5.71
N ILE A 315 6.60 4.86 -5.80
CA ILE A 315 6.38 6.24 -5.39
C ILE A 315 5.30 6.88 -6.28
N GLY A 316 5.41 6.72 -7.59
CA GLY A 316 4.47 7.29 -8.55
C GLY A 316 3.05 6.79 -8.34
N GLY A 317 2.85 5.47 -8.20
CA GLY A 317 1.54 4.90 -7.89
C GLY A 317 1.00 5.37 -6.54
N SER A 318 1.84 5.47 -5.51
CA SER A 318 1.45 6.00 -4.20
C SER A 318 1.04 7.47 -4.26
N LEU A 319 1.68 8.29 -5.12
CA LEU A 319 1.28 9.68 -5.35
C LEU A 319 -0.06 9.79 -6.08
N VAL A 320 -0.31 8.96 -7.11
CA VAL A 320 -1.63 8.91 -7.78
C VAL A 320 -2.70 8.51 -6.78
N PHE A 321 -2.44 7.47 -5.98
CA PHE A 321 -3.34 7.01 -4.92
C PHE A 321 -3.65 8.15 -3.92
N ALA A 322 -2.61 8.80 -3.41
CA ALA A 322 -2.78 9.90 -2.46
C ALA A 322 -3.56 11.07 -3.07
N ALA A 323 -3.27 11.46 -4.31
CA ALA A 323 -3.97 12.55 -4.98
C ALA A 323 -5.45 12.23 -5.19
N THR A 324 -5.77 11.02 -5.65
CA THR A 324 -7.15 10.62 -5.94
C THR A 324 -8.01 10.43 -4.70
N LEU A 325 -7.42 10.14 -3.54
CA LEU A 325 -8.18 9.87 -2.32
C LEU A 325 -8.16 11.02 -1.31
N PHE A 326 -7.04 11.78 -1.21
CA PHE A 326 -6.88 12.77 -0.15
C PHE A 326 -6.96 14.23 -0.62
N LEU A 327 -6.79 14.54 -1.92
CA LEU A 327 -6.95 15.91 -2.43
C LEU A 327 -8.41 16.33 -2.63
N GLY A 328 -9.36 15.42 -2.40
CA GLY A 328 -10.79 15.64 -2.66
C GLY A 328 -11.55 16.15 -1.45
N TRP A 329 -12.84 15.87 -1.51
CA TRP A 329 -13.82 16.19 -0.49
C TRP A 329 -13.77 15.25 0.71
N TRP A 330 -13.63 13.96 0.46
CA TRP A 330 -13.72 12.94 1.49
C TRP A 330 -12.63 11.87 1.31
N GLY A 331 -12.10 11.43 2.41
CA GLY A 331 -11.17 10.31 2.53
C GLY A 331 -11.37 9.62 3.87
N THR A 332 -10.55 8.61 4.15
CA THR A 332 -10.51 7.94 5.46
C THR A 332 -9.09 7.55 5.81
N PHE A 333 -8.77 7.52 7.11
CA PHE A 333 -7.47 7.04 7.58
C PHE A 333 -7.23 5.56 7.21
N ALA A 334 -8.30 4.76 7.05
CA ALA A 334 -8.20 3.37 6.62
C ALA A 334 -7.47 3.21 5.28
N TYR A 335 -7.56 4.19 4.37
CA TYR A 335 -6.82 4.19 3.11
C TYR A 335 -5.29 4.16 3.31
N LEU A 336 -4.79 4.67 4.44
CA LEU A 336 -3.37 4.57 4.75
C LEU A 336 -2.94 3.11 4.89
N SER A 337 -3.82 2.22 5.33
CA SER A 337 -3.55 0.78 5.45
C SER A 337 -3.39 0.10 4.10
N ALA A 338 -3.97 0.66 3.03
CA ALA A 338 -3.79 0.15 1.68
C ALA A 338 -2.39 0.46 1.11
N VAL A 339 -1.79 1.58 1.48
CA VAL A 339 -0.46 1.98 0.98
C VAL A 339 0.66 1.63 1.96
N ALA A 340 0.36 1.49 3.24
CA ALA A 340 1.32 1.22 4.30
C ALA A 340 2.20 -0.01 4.05
N PRO A 341 1.68 -1.19 3.64
CA PRO A 341 2.52 -2.36 3.38
C PRO A 341 3.62 -2.07 2.36
N VAL A 342 3.28 -1.33 1.31
CA VAL A 342 4.21 -0.96 0.22
C VAL A 342 5.29 -0.01 0.73
N ILE A 343 4.90 1.04 1.46
CA ILE A 343 5.84 2.01 2.03
C ILE A 343 6.75 1.32 3.07
N CYS A 344 6.17 0.56 3.99
CA CYS A 344 6.91 -0.15 5.03
C CYS A 344 7.89 -1.18 4.45
N TRP A 345 7.59 -1.78 3.30
CA TRP A 345 8.50 -2.68 2.62
C TRP A 345 9.76 -1.99 2.10
N HIS A 346 9.67 -0.71 1.72
CA HIS A 346 10.72 0.01 1.02
C HIS A 346 11.40 1.10 1.85
N ILE A 347 10.81 1.55 2.96
CA ILE A 347 11.26 2.72 3.71
C ILE A 347 12.70 2.59 4.21
N ASP A 348 13.10 1.42 4.68
CA ASP A 348 14.47 1.16 5.13
C ASP A 348 15.49 1.36 3.99
N ASP A 349 15.14 0.92 2.77
CA ASP A 349 16.00 1.08 1.60
C ASP A 349 16.08 2.54 1.16
N TRP A 350 14.96 3.27 1.17
CA TRP A 350 14.92 4.69 0.80
C TRP A 350 15.70 5.58 1.77
N LEU A 351 15.73 5.20 3.02
CA LEU A 351 16.48 5.91 4.06
C LEU A 351 17.95 5.48 4.14
N GLY A 352 18.38 4.51 3.34
CA GLY A 352 19.73 3.98 3.39
C GLY A 352 20.06 3.28 4.73
N LEU A 353 19.03 2.85 5.47
CA LEU A 353 19.17 2.11 6.72
C LEU A 353 19.59 0.67 6.40
N GLY A 354 20.81 0.51 5.91
CA GLY A 354 21.31 -0.73 5.35
C GLY A 354 21.86 -1.69 6.37
N GLY A 355 21.05 -2.47 7.01
CA GLY A 355 21.51 -3.64 7.75
C GLY A 355 20.62 -4.83 7.42
N ARG A 356 21.02 -5.65 6.46
CA ARG A 356 20.39 -6.96 6.30
C ARG A 356 20.66 -7.78 7.55
N ILE A 357 19.61 -8.37 8.13
CA ILE A 357 19.78 -9.36 9.19
C ILE A 357 20.53 -10.53 8.58
N VAL A 358 21.67 -10.83 9.17
CA VAL A 358 22.39 -12.08 8.88
C VAL A 358 21.73 -13.15 9.74
N TRP A 359 20.97 -14.04 9.11
CA TRP A 359 20.46 -15.23 9.78
C TRP A 359 21.62 -16.18 10.10
N PRO A 360 21.59 -16.86 11.25
CA PRO A 360 22.57 -17.90 11.55
C PRO A 360 22.56 -18.95 10.42
N GLY A 361 23.71 -19.12 9.74
CA GLY A 361 23.85 -20.05 8.61
C GLY A 361 23.78 -19.46 7.21
N ASP A 362 23.47 -18.17 7.06
CA ASP A 362 23.55 -17.52 5.73
C ASP A 362 25.03 -17.40 5.30
N PRO A 363 25.44 -17.97 4.15
CA PRO A 363 26.73 -17.64 3.58
C PRO A 363 26.71 -16.13 3.30
N VAL A 364 27.80 -15.44 3.66
CA VAL A 364 27.97 -13.99 3.42
C VAL A 364 27.88 -13.71 1.94
N ARG A 365 26.67 -13.70 1.37
CA ARG A 365 26.42 -13.16 0.04
C ARG A 365 26.56 -11.65 0.16
N ARG A 366 27.54 -11.09 -0.55
CA ARG A 366 27.63 -9.63 -0.76
C ARG A 366 26.28 -9.15 -1.24
N VAL A 367 25.61 -8.34 -0.41
CA VAL A 367 24.32 -7.78 -0.75
C VAL A 367 24.55 -6.80 -1.89
N THR A 368 24.06 -7.16 -3.05
CA THR A 368 23.84 -6.21 -4.14
C THR A 368 22.93 -5.10 -3.60
N THR A 369 23.42 -3.89 -3.69
CA THR A 369 22.59 -2.68 -3.47
C THR A 369 21.49 -2.62 -4.53
N TRP A 370 20.45 -1.82 -4.33
CA TRP A 370 19.41 -1.59 -5.34
C TRP A 370 19.98 -1.16 -6.71
N ALA A 371 21.17 -0.54 -6.71
CA ALA A 371 21.91 -0.21 -7.92
C ALA A 371 22.32 -1.47 -8.74
N ASP A 372 22.57 -2.60 -8.06
CA ASP A 372 22.94 -3.85 -8.73
C ASP A 372 21.71 -4.63 -9.24
N LEU A 373 20.49 -4.22 -8.90
CA LEU A 373 19.24 -4.73 -9.46
C LEU A 373 18.78 -3.97 -10.70
N SER A 374 19.56 -2.97 -11.16
CA SER A 374 19.38 -2.41 -12.49
C SER A 374 19.69 -3.52 -13.49
N ILE A 375 18.66 -4.18 -13.99
CA ILE A 375 18.75 -5.09 -15.14
C ILE A 375 19.37 -4.26 -16.26
N PRO A 376 20.51 -4.66 -16.83
CA PRO A 376 21.00 -3.99 -18.01
C PRO A 376 19.91 -4.14 -19.07
N VAL A 377 19.23 -3.04 -19.38
CA VAL A 377 18.41 -2.98 -20.58
C VAL A 377 19.37 -3.33 -21.70
N ARG A 378 19.22 -4.52 -22.28
CA ARG A 378 19.91 -4.92 -23.49
C ARG A 378 19.53 -3.90 -24.55
N GLY A 379 20.30 -2.82 -24.63
CA GLY A 379 20.34 -1.96 -25.79
C GLY A 379 20.75 -2.85 -26.94
N LYS A 380 19.85 -3.08 -27.89
CA LYS A 380 20.22 -3.54 -29.23
C LYS A 380 21.30 -2.57 -29.73
N VAL A 381 22.55 -2.98 -29.66
CA VAL A 381 23.59 -2.36 -30.41
C VAL A 381 23.19 -2.60 -31.86
N MET A 382 22.61 -1.60 -32.50
CA MET A 382 22.48 -1.56 -33.94
C MET A 382 23.91 -1.64 -34.49
N GLY A 383 24.19 -2.74 -35.18
CA GLY A 383 25.47 -3.01 -35.77
C GLY A 383 25.93 -1.84 -36.65
N ALA A 384 27.10 -1.33 -36.35
CA ALA A 384 27.82 -0.45 -37.28
C ALA A 384 28.01 -1.20 -38.58
N ALA A 385 27.51 -0.62 -39.67
CA ALA A 385 27.75 -1.11 -41.02
C ALA A 385 29.26 -1.09 -41.30
N PRO A 386 29.83 -2.11 -41.96
CA PRO A 386 31.24 -2.11 -42.38
C PRO A 386 31.47 -1.04 -43.43
N THR A 387 32.46 -0.18 -43.21
CA THR A 387 32.99 0.75 -44.23
C THR A 387 33.58 -0.03 -45.39
N PRO A 388 33.23 0.26 -46.67
CA PRO A 388 33.86 -0.34 -47.81
C PRO A 388 35.29 0.21 -47.97
N ARG A 389 36.25 -0.69 -48.29
CA ARG A 389 37.58 -0.35 -48.75
C ARG A 389 37.57 0.04 -50.24
#